data_da1c9c0670dd5836c323bd3f7b17f2e4
#
_entry.id   da1c9c0670dd5836c323bd3f7b17f2e4
#
_cell.length_a   1.000
_cell.length_b   1.000
_cell.length_c   1.000
_cell.angle_alpha   90.00
_cell.angle_beta   90.00
_cell.angle_gamma   90.00
#
_symmetry.space_group_name_H-M   'P 1'
#
loop_
_entity.id
_entity.type
_entity.pdbx_description
1 polymer ?
#
loop_
_entity_poly.entity_id
_entity_poly.type
_entity_poly.pdbx_seq_one_letter_code
_entity_poly.pdbx_strand_id
1 'polypeptide(L)'
;RDWDVRTSVSPLGSGALSGSALALDPEAVAAELGFAGAAANSIDAVSDRDFAAEFLFVAAMIGIHLSRLGEEVCLWTSKEFGFATLHDSWSTGSSIMPQKKNPDIAELARGKSGRLIGDLTGFLATLKGLPFAYNRDLQEDKEPVFDAIDTLLLLLPAMAGMIATLSFNTERMAQVAPDGHALATEI
;
A
#
# COMPACT_ATOMS: atom_id res chain seq x y z
N ARG A 1 7.07 -0.31 10.87
CA ARG A 1 7.87 -0.53 12.10
C ARG A 1 8.02 -2.02 12.40
N ASP A 2 6.94 -2.79 12.51
CA ASP A 2 7.02 -4.22 12.80
C ASP A 2 7.67 -5.01 11.65
N TRP A 3 7.32 -4.70 10.41
CA TRP A 3 7.97 -5.23 9.23
C TRP A 3 9.47 -4.94 9.21
N ASP A 4 9.88 -3.71 9.48
CA ASP A 4 11.27 -3.28 9.54
C ASP A 4 12.09 -4.09 10.55
N VAL A 5 11.53 -4.35 11.73
CA VAL A 5 12.17 -5.18 12.76
C VAL A 5 12.33 -6.64 12.30
N ARG A 6 11.29 -7.22 11.69
CA ARG A 6 11.33 -8.62 11.23
C ARG A 6 12.24 -8.85 10.04
N THR A 7 12.41 -7.82 9.19
CA THR A 7 13.26 -7.92 7.99
C THR A 7 14.69 -7.45 8.21
N SER A 8 15.06 -7.09 9.45
CA SER A 8 16.41 -6.60 9.80
C SER A 8 17.42 -7.76 9.93
N VAL A 9 17.47 -8.63 8.91
CA VAL A 9 18.39 -9.76 8.83
C VAL A 9 19.17 -9.67 7.51
N SER A 10 20.50 -9.63 7.60
CA SER A 10 21.37 -9.51 6.43
C SER A 10 21.57 -10.86 5.72
N PRO A 11 21.32 -10.98 4.42
CA PRO A 11 21.65 -12.17 3.64
C PRO A 11 23.11 -12.24 3.23
N LEU A 12 23.89 -11.17 3.45
CA LEU A 12 25.27 -11.08 2.98
C LEU A 12 26.19 -12.04 3.72
N GLY A 13 27.14 -12.63 2.98
CA GLY A 13 28.01 -13.68 3.50
C GLY A 13 27.54 -15.10 3.20
N SER A 14 26.31 -15.27 2.68
CA SER A 14 25.75 -16.58 2.30
C SER A 14 26.38 -17.18 1.03
N GLY A 15 27.17 -16.41 0.29
CA GLY A 15 27.67 -16.80 -1.02
C GLY A 15 26.56 -17.00 -2.04
N ALA A 16 26.75 -17.88 -3.00
CA ALA A 16 25.73 -18.19 -4.00
C ALA A 16 24.57 -19.03 -3.45
N LEU A 17 24.80 -19.86 -2.44
CA LEU A 17 23.83 -20.77 -1.83
C LEU A 17 24.23 -21.27 -0.44
N SER A 18 25.45 -21.84 -0.29
CA SER A 18 25.88 -22.59 0.89
C SER A 18 27.15 -22.03 1.52
N GLY A 19 27.31 -20.73 1.49
CA GLY A 19 28.49 -20.05 2.03
C GLY A 19 29.64 -19.92 1.05
N SER A 20 30.82 -19.65 1.57
CA SER A 20 32.06 -19.42 0.80
C SER A 20 33.25 -20.10 1.46
N ALA A 21 34.22 -20.51 0.65
CA ALA A 21 35.53 -20.97 1.14
C ALA A 21 36.41 -19.80 1.62
N LEU A 22 36.05 -18.58 1.34
CA LEU A 22 36.70 -17.37 1.85
C LEU A 22 36.31 -17.13 3.30
N ALA A 23 37.22 -16.58 4.07
CA ALA A 23 36.97 -16.18 5.46
C ALA A 23 36.07 -14.90 5.47
N LEU A 24 34.77 -15.07 5.31
CA LEU A 24 33.79 -14.00 5.44
C LEU A 24 33.30 -13.91 6.88
N ASP A 25 32.98 -12.69 7.30
CA ASP A 25 32.36 -12.43 8.59
C ASP A 25 30.95 -11.80 8.37
N PRO A 26 29.90 -12.62 8.21
CA PRO A 26 28.55 -12.12 7.96
C PRO A 26 28.00 -11.22 9.08
N GLU A 27 28.38 -11.49 10.34
CA GLU A 27 27.92 -10.71 11.49
C GLU A 27 28.56 -9.30 11.49
N ALA A 28 29.85 -9.20 11.19
CA ALA A 28 30.50 -7.90 11.06
C ALA A 28 29.87 -7.07 9.92
N VAL A 29 29.60 -7.69 8.78
CA VAL A 29 28.92 -7.02 7.64
C VAL A 29 27.51 -6.59 8.01
N ALA A 30 26.74 -7.43 8.67
CA ALA A 30 25.40 -7.11 9.14
C ALA A 30 25.41 -5.90 10.10
N ALA A 31 26.33 -5.89 11.05
CA ALA A 31 26.50 -4.80 12.03
C ALA A 31 26.90 -3.48 11.35
N GLU A 32 27.84 -3.52 10.40
CA GLU A 32 28.28 -2.33 9.66
C GLU A 32 27.16 -1.71 8.82
N LEU A 33 26.28 -2.54 8.27
CA LEU A 33 25.10 -2.11 7.49
C LEU A 33 23.90 -1.76 8.35
N GLY A 34 23.96 -1.96 9.66
CA GLY A 34 22.88 -1.62 10.59
C GLY A 34 21.75 -2.65 10.68
N PHE A 35 21.99 -3.89 10.23
CA PHE A 35 21.07 -5.00 10.44
C PHE A 35 21.14 -5.52 11.88
N ALA A 36 20.09 -6.20 12.34
CA ALA A 36 20.05 -6.82 13.67
C ALA A 36 20.97 -8.05 13.78
N GLY A 37 21.32 -8.67 12.67
CA GLY A 37 22.22 -9.83 12.59
C GLY A 37 22.26 -10.40 11.19
N ALA A 38 23.08 -11.42 10.99
CA ALA A 38 23.18 -12.17 9.75
C ALA A 38 22.16 -13.32 9.69
N ALA A 39 21.80 -13.74 8.47
CA ALA A 39 20.91 -14.88 8.27
C ALA A 39 21.54 -16.18 8.81
N ALA A 40 20.77 -16.91 9.61
CA ALA A 40 21.22 -18.16 10.24
C ALA A 40 21.40 -19.32 9.24
N ASN A 41 20.73 -19.26 8.10
CA ASN A 41 20.77 -20.29 7.05
C ASN A 41 21.08 -19.64 5.71
N SER A 42 22.22 -20.00 5.10
CA SER A 42 22.66 -19.41 3.84
C SER A 42 21.80 -19.80 2.64
N ILE A 43 21.19 -20.98 2.63
CA ILE A 43 20.27 -21.42 1.57
C ILE A 43 18.99 -20.57 1.62
N ASP A 44 18.44 -20.41 2.80
CA ASP A 44 17.27 -19.56 3.04
C ASP A 44 17.55 -18.10 2.66
N ALA A 45 18.68 -17.57 3.08
CA ALA A 45 19.09 -16.20 2.80
C ALA A 45 19.12 -15.83 1.30
N VAL A 46 19.45 -16.80 0.42
CA VAL A 46 19.49 -16.57 -1.03
C VAL A 46 18.17 -16.87 -1.73
N SER A 47 17.32 -17.72 -1.15
CA SER A 47 16.05 -18.16 -1.75
C SER A 47 14.84 -17.38 -1.22
N ASP A 48 14.90 -16.86 0.00
CA ASP A 48 13.78 -16.21 0.64
C ASP A 48 13.44 -14.83 0.03
N ARG A 49 12.16 -14.54 -0.02
CA ARG A 49 11.59 -13.24 -0.41
C ARG A 49 10.39 -12.89 0.45
N ASP A 50 10.25 -13.49 1.60
CA ASP A 50 9.12 -13.24 2.50
C ASP A 50 9.06 -11.77 2.93
N PHE A 51 10.22 -11.12 3.11
CA PHE A 51 10.29 -9.69 3.40
C PHE A 51 9.62 -8.83 2.32
N ALA A 52 9.76 -9.20 1.05
CA ALA A 52 9.13 -8.49 -0.07
C ALA A 52 7.64 -8.82 -0.17
N ALA A 53 7.26 -10.08 0.06
CA ALA A 53 5.86 -10.51 0.11
C ALA A 53 5.11 -9.81 1.24
N GLU A 54 5.71 -9.70 2.41
CA GLU A 54 5.14 -8.99 3.56
C GLU A 54 5.00 -7.49 3.28
N PHE A 55 5.99 -6.86 2.65
CA PHE A 55 5.89 -5.47 2.21
C PHE A 55 4.70 -5.27 1.27
N LEU A 56 4.57 -6.12 0.24
CA LEU A 56 3.46 -6.06 -0.71
C LEU A 56 2.10 -6.30 -0.04
N PHE A 57 2.04 -7.20 0.94
CA PHE A 57 0.84 -7.39 1.75
C PHE A 57 0.46 -6.12 2.50
N VAL A 58 1.41 -5.47 3.17
CA VAL A 58 1.17 -4.20 3.88
C VAL A 58 0.72 -3.12 2.91
N ALA A 59 1.37 -3.02 1.74
CA ALA A 59 1.01 -2.07 0.68
C ALA A 59 -0.43 -2.30 0.18
N ALA A 60 -0.80 -3.56 -0.07
CA ALA A 60 -2.16 -3.92 -0.48
C ALA A 60 -3.20 -3.57 0.61
N MET A 61 -2.90 -3.82 1.89
CA MET A 61 -3.78 -3.47 3.00
C MET A 61 -3.96 -1.94 3.13
N ILE A 62 -2.90 -1.17 2.98
CA ILE A 62 -2.98 0.29 2.92
C ILE A 62 -3.89 0.71 1.75
N GLY A 63 -3.69 0.13 0.56
CA GLY A 63 -4.52 0.39 -0.61
C GLY A 63 -5.99 0.11 -0.37
N ILE A 64 -6.33 -1.01 0.29
CA ILE A 64 -7.70 -1.37 0.66
C ILE A 64 -8.32 -0.32 1.58
N HIS A 65 -7.60 0.14 2.60
CA HIS A 65 -8.10 1.18 3.50
C HIS A 65 -8.30 2.51 2.79
N LEU A 66 -7.37 2.91 1.92
CA LEU A 66 -7.50 4.12 1.11
C LEU A 66 -8.66 4.01 0.10
N SER A 67 -8.88 2.82 -0.47
CA SER A 67 -10.02 2.55 -1.33
C SER A 67 -11.36 2.74 -0.60
N ARG A 68 -11.48 2.24 0.61
CA ARG A 68 -12.69 2.42 1.45
C ARG A 68 -12.93 3.89 1.77
N LEU A 69 -11.89 4.62 2.16
CA LEU A 69 -11.98 6.06 2.38
C LEU A 69 -12.36 6.80 1.09
N GLY A 70 -11.78 6.39 -0.06
CA GLY A 70 -12.12 6.94 -1.36
C GLY A 70 -13.60 6.75 -1.71
N GLU A 71 -14.17 5.57 -1.42
CA GLU A 71 -15.59 5.30 -1.60
C GLU A 71 -16.47 6.25 -0.80
N GLU A 72 -16.16 6.43 0.49
CA GLU A 72 -16.90 7.36 1.35
C GLU A 72 -16.85 8.81 0.82
N VAL A 73 -15.67 9.27 0.38
CA VAL A 73 -15.53 10.61 -0.20
C VAL A 73 -16.35 10.75 -1.48
N CYS A 74 -16.38 9.74 -2.35
CA CYS A 74 -17.21 9.75 -3.55
C CYS A 74 -18.70 9.86 -3.20
N LEU A 75 -19.17 9.10 -2.21
CA LEU A 75 -20.55 9.17 -1.73
C LEU A 75 -20.86 10.54 -1.12
N TRP A 76 -20.03 11.01 -0.19
CA TRP A 76 -20.28 12.28 0.53
C TRP A 76 -20.27 13.50 -0.38
N THR A 77 -19.49 13.47 -1.46
CA THR A 77 -19.39 14.58 -2.43
C THR A 77 -20.39 14.46 -3.58
N SER A 78 -21.17 13.38 -3.65
CA SER A 78 -22.23 13.23 -4.65
C SER A 78 -23.33 14.27 -4.45
N LYS A 79 -24.05 14.58 -5.53
CA LYS A 79 -25.16 15.53 -5.48
C LYS A 79 -26.31 15.04 -4.57
N GLU A 80 -26.51 13.74 -4.52
CA GLU A 80 -27.55 13.08 -3.73
C GLU A 80 -27.32 13.26 -2.24
N PHE A 81 -26.09 13.07 -1.78
CA PHE A 81 -25.73 13.24 -0.36
C PHE A 81 -25.38 14.70 -0.04
N GLY A 82 -24.43 15.29 -0.74
CA GLY A 82 -23.98 16.66 -0.52
C GLY A 82 -23.40 16.91 0.87
N PHE A 83 -22.78 15.89 1.49
CA PHE A 83 -22.26 15.93 2.84
C PHE A 83 -20.87 16.57 2.93
N ALA A 84 -20.13 16.56 1.83
CA ALA A 84 -18.80 17.14 1.77
C ALA A 84 -18.56 17.87 0.44
N THR A 85 -17.59 18.79 0.46
CA THR A 85 -17.14 19.52 -0.72
C THR A 85 -15.62 19.43 -0.82
N LEU A 86 -15.14 19.04 -2.00
CA LEU A 86 -13.72 19.00 -2.33
C LEU A 86 -13.15 20.40 -2.58
N HIS A 87 -11.92 20.63 -2.17
CA HIS A 87 -11.17 21.82 -2.56
C HIS A 87 -10.77 21.72 -4.04
N ASP A 88 -10.70 22.87 -4.73
CA ASP A 88 -10.41 22.93 -6.17
C ASP A 88 -9.07 22.32 -6.54
N SER A 89 -8.07 22.40 -5.66
CA SER A 89 -6.75 21.79 -5.88
C SER A 89 -6.77 20.26 -5.93
N TRP A 90 -7.82 19.62 -5.44
CA TRP A 90 -7.95 18.16 -5.29
C TRP A 90 -9.21 17.61 -5.97
N SER A 91 -9.76 18.38 -6.90
CA SER A 91 -10.88 17.98 -7.73
C SER A 91 -10.64 18.42 -9.16
N THR A 92 -11.22 17.72 -10.12
CA THR A 92 -11.20 18.16 -11.51
C THR A 92 -12.56 18.67 -11.93
N GLY A 93 -12.55 19.76 -12.70
CA GLY A 93 -13.75 20.29 -13.33
C GLY A 93 -14.01 19.63 -14.69
N SER A 94 -15.10 20.04 -15.31
CA SER A 94 -15.39 19.74 -16.70
C SER A 94 -15.32 21.04 -17.51
N SER A 95 -14.76 20.99 -18.73
CA SER A 95 -14.76 22.14 -19.65
C SER A 95 -16.18 22.57 -20.05
N ILE A 96 -17.14 21.63 -20.03
CA ILE A 96 -18.54 21.88 -20.37
C ILE A 96 -19.35 22.30 -19.12
N MET A 97 -18.97 21.81 -17.94
CA MET A 97 -19.62 22.12 -16.67
C MET A 97 -18.58 22.59 -15.65
N PRO A 98 -18.19 23.87 -15.66
CA PRO A 98 -17.14 24.39 -14.77
C PRO A 98 -17.42 24.22 -13.27
N GLN A 99 -18.70 24.16 -12.91
CA GLN A 99 -19.16 23.97 -11.54
C GLN A 99 -19.03 22.53 -11.04
N LYS A 100 -18.78 21.56 -11.93
CA LYS A 100 -18.64 20.15 -11.55
C LYS A 100 -17.29 19.92 -10.90
N LYS A 101 -17.29 19.31 -9.73
CA LYS A 101 -16.10 18.86 -9.01
C LYS A 101 -16.12 17.34 -8.96
N ASN A 102 -15.20 16.71 -9.70
CA ASN A 102 -15.07 15.26 -9.71
C ASN A 102 -14.12 14.80 -8.61
N PRO A 103 -14.43 13.75 -7.87
CA PRO A 103 -13.58 13.19 -6.82
C PRO A 103 -12.50 12.25 -7.39
N ASP A 104 -11.74 12.69 -8.42
CA ASP A 104 -10.83 11.82 -9.17
C ASP A 104 -9.77 11.16 -8.30
N ILE A 105 -9.25 11.87 -7.28
CA ILE A 105 -8.27 11.30 -6.36
C ILE A 105 -8.88 10.14 -5.57
N ALA A 106 -10.11 10.30 -5.10
CA ALA A 106 -10.83 9.26 -4.40
C ALA A 106 -11.12 8.05 -5.31
N GLU A 107 -11.53 8.31 -6.56
CA GLU A 107 -11.75 7.26 -7.57
C GLU A 107 -10.46 6.53 -7.93
N LEU A 108 -9.37 7.27 -8.13
CA LEU A 108 -8.04 6.69 -8.41
C LEU A 108 -7.50 5.88 -7.22
N ALA A 109 -7.82 6.27 -5.99
CA ALA A 109 -7.47 5.46 -4.81
C ALA A 109 -8.13 4.09 -4.85
N ARG A 110 -9.41 4.02 -5.25
CA ARG A 110 -10.11 2.74 -5.49
C ARG A 110 -9.43 1.93 -6.59
N GLY A 111 -9.14 2.56 -7.72
CA GLY A 111 -8.48 1.89 -8.86
C GLY A 111 -7.09 1.36 -8.52
N LYS A 112 -6.26 2.18 -7.87
CA LYS A 112 -4.88 1.82 -7.50
C LYS A 112 -4.80 0.74 -6.43
N SER A 113 -5.81 0.58 -5.59
CA SER A 113 -5.84 -0.52 -4.62
C SER A 113 -5.88 -1.88 -5.31
N GLY A 114 -6.57 -1.99 -6.44
CA GLY A 114 -6.58 -3.21 -7.27
C GLY A 114 -5.20 -3.53 -7.84
N ARG A 115 -4.42 -2.51 -8.21
CA ARG A 115 -3.03 -2.67 -8.69
C ARG A 115 -2.15 -3.25 -7.58
N LEU A 116 -2.18 -2.69 -6.37
CA LEU A 116 -1.42 -3.19 -5.22
C LEU A 116 -1.78 -4.63 -4.83
N ILE A 117 -3.05 -5.01 -4.94
CA ILE A 117 -3.50 -6.39 -4.75
C ILE A 117 -2.95 -7.29 -5.86
N GLY A 118 -2.94 -6.80 -7.10
CA GLY A 118 -2.37 -7.50 -8.25
C GLY A 118 -0.87 -7.77 -8.07
N ASP A 119 -0.10 -6.79 -7.62
CA ASP A 119 1.33 -6.91 -7.36
C ASP A 119 1.62 -8.01 -6.33
N LEU A 120 0.91 -8.01 -5.21
CA LEU A 120 1.01 -9.07 -4.20
C LEU A 120 0.64 -10.44 -4.77
N THR A 121 -0.45 -10.53 -5.50
CA THR A 121 -0.94 -11.81 -6.05
C THR A 121 0.03 -12.38 -7.08
N GLY A 122 0.52 -11.55 -8.00
CA GLY A 122 1.52 -11.94 -9.00
C GLY A 122 2.82 -12.38 -8.36
N PHE A 123 3.27 -11.65 -7.34
CA PHE A 123 4.48 -11.99 -6.60
C PHE A 123 4.38 -13.34 -5.87
N LEU A 124 3.29 -13.60 -5.18
CA LEU A 124 3.04 -14.90 -4.54
C LEU A 124 2.98 -16.05 -5.57
N ALA A 125 2.42 -15.79 -6.75
CA ALA A 125 2.41 -16.77 -7.84
C ALA A 125 3.82 -17.05 -8.38
N THR A 126 4.72 -16.07 -8.39
CA THR A 126 6.14 -16.25 -8.76
C THR A 126 6.86 -17.12 -7.73
N LEU A 127 6.64 -16.90 -6.44
CA LEU A 127 7.34 -17.62 -5.37
C LEU A 127 6.93 -19.09 -5.25
N LYS A 128 5.67 -19.43 -5.57
CA LYS A 128 5.19 -20.79 -5.40
C LYS A 128 5.95 -21.78 -6.27
N GLY A 129 6.32 -22.93 -5.70
CA GLY A 129 6.90 -24.05 -6.43
C GLY A 129 8.37 -23.89 -6.80
N LEU A 130 9.05 -22.85 -6.31
CA LEU A 130 10.50 -22.69 -6.46
C LEU A 130 11.26 -23.63 -5.51
N PRO A 131 12.43 -24.17 -5.92
CA PRO A 131 13.27 -24.93 -5.03
C PRO A 131 13.99 -24.02 -4.02
N PHE A 132 14.54 -24.60 -2.95
CA PHE A 132 15.30 -23.89 -1.93
C PHE A 132 16.69 -23.47 -2.47
N ALA A 133 16.70 -22.53 -3.39
CA ALA A 133 17.89 -21.95 -4.00
C ALA A 133 17.51 -20.63 -4.70
N TYR A 134 18.53 -19.89 -5.17
CA TYR A 134 18.27 -18.80 -6.10
C TYR A 134 17.95 -19.37 -7.50
N ASN A 135 16.80 -18.98 -8.03
CA ASN A 135 16.41 -19.24 -9.41
C ASN A 135 16.11 -17.93 -10.13
N ARG A 136 16.22 -17.92 -11.43
CA ARG A 136 16.00 -16.69 -12.23
C ARG A 136 14.59 -16.14 -12.16
N ASP A 137 13.61 -16.95 -11.81
CA ASP A 137 12.25 -16.52 -11.48
C ASP A 137 12.23 -15.41 -10.44
N LEU A 138 13.17 -15.41 -9.51
CA LEU A 138 13.34 -14.38 -8.49
C LEU A 138 13.80 -13.01 -9.04
N GLN A 139 14.06 -12.87 -10.34
CA GLN A 139 14.24 -11.57 -10.96
C GLN A 139 12.91 -10.78 -11.04
N GLU A 140 11.78 -11.50 -11.04
CA GLU A 140 10.43 -10.90 -11.05
C GLU A 140 10.02 -10.30 -9.69
N ASP A 141 10.89 -10.35 -8.69
CA ASP A 141 10.62 -9.76 -7.37
C ASP A 141 10.63 -8.22 -7.37
N LYS A 142 11.35 -7.61 -8.28
CA LYS A 142 11.65 -6.17 -8.27
C LYS A 142 10.50 -5.32 -8.79
N GLU A 143 9.93 -5.71 -9.92
CA GLU A 143 8.89 -4.90 -10.58
C GLU A 143 7.67 -4.67 -9.69
N PRO A 144 7.05 -5.70 -9.08
CA PRO A 144 5.89 -5.48 -8.22
C PRO A 144 6.22 -4.67 -6.96
N VAL A 145 7.44 -4.83 -6.40
CA VAL A 145 7.86 -4.05 -5.23
C VAL A 145 8.03 -2.58 -5.58
N PHE A 146 8.74 -2.27 -6.68
CA PHE A 146 8.94 -0.90 -7.11
C PHE A 146 7.63 -0.24 -7.55
N ASP A 147 6.78 -0.97 -8.25
CA ASP A 147 5.46 -0.48 -8.64
C ASP A 147 4.58 -0.13 -7.43
N ALA A 148 4.59 -0.97 -6.40
CA ALA A 148 3.88 -0.72 -5.16
C ALA A 148 4.43 0.51 -4.43
N ILE A 149 5.76 0.68 -4.38
CA ILE A 149 6.41 1.86 -3.79
C ILE A 149 5.98 3.14 -4.53
N ASP A 150 6.12 3.16 -5.85
CA ASP A 150 5.77 4.33 -6.68
C ASP A 150 4.28 4.66 -6.56
N THR A 151 3.43 3.64 -6.55
CA THR A 151 2.00 3.81 -6.35
C THR A 151 1.68 4.44 -4.98
N LEU A 152 2.30 3.98 -3.90
CA LEU A 152 2.08 4.54 -2.56
C LEU A 152 2.66 5.95 -2.42
N LEU A 153 3.84 6.22 -2.98
CA LEU A 153 4.46 7.55 -2.96
C LEU A 153 3.62 8.61 -3.67
N LEU A 154 2.87 8.21 -4.69
CA LEU A 154 1.91 9.08 -5.37
C LEU A 154 0.59 9.19 -4.60
N LEU A 155 0.04 8.07 -4.14
CA LEU A 155 -1.31 7.97 -3.59
C LEU A 155 -1.44 8.59 -2.20
N LEU A 156 -0.48 8.33 -1.31
CA LEU A 156 -0.54 8.79 0.08
C LEU A 156 -0.57 10.33 0.20
N PRO A 157 0.32 11.09 -0.45
CA PRO A 157 0.27 12.55 -0.40
C PRO A 157 -1.02 13.13 -1.02
N ALA A 158 -1.49 12.53 -2.12
CA ALA A 158 -2.71 12.97 -2.78
C ALA A 158 -3.95 12.78 -1.90
N MET A 159 -4.09 11.61 -1.28
CA MET A 159 -5.18 11.35 -0.33
C MET A 159 -5.09 12.23 0.92
N ALA A 160 -3.88 12.43 1.45
CA ALA A 160 -3.68 13.30 2.60
C ALA A 160 -4.06 14.76 2.30
N GLY A 161 -3.66 15.30 1.13
CA GLY A 161 -4.00 16.65 0.71
C GLY A 161 -5.50 16.82 0.47
N MET A 162 -6.14 15.85 -0.17
CA MET A 162 -7.59 15.84 -0.39
C MET A 162 -8.35 15.87 0.95
N ILE A 163 -8.00 15.01 1.89
CA ILE A 163 -8.69 14.93 3.20
C ILE A 163 -8.41 16.17 4.05
N ALA A 164 -7.18 16.70 4.04
CA ALA A 164 -6.84 17.88 4.82
C ALA A 164 -7.61 19.15 4.41
N THR A 165 -8.13 19.17 3.18
CA THR A 165 -8.86 20.32 2.62
C THR A 165 -10.34 20.04 2.41
N LEU A 166 -10.84 18.86 2.78
CA LEU A 166 -12.24 18.47 2.66
C LEU A 166 -13.09 19.30 3.65
N SER A 167 -14.18 19.89 3.16
CA SER A 167 -15.13 20.63 3.97
C SER A 167 -16.43 19.86 4.12
N PHE A 168 -16.92 19.72 5.35
CA PHE A 168 -18.19 19.03 5.63
C PHE A 168 -19.36 20.00 5.70
N ASN A 169 -20.48 19.62 5.08
CA ASN A 169 -21.76 20.32 5.17
C ASN A 169 -22.60 19.76 6.34
N THR A 170 -22.28 20.23 7.53
CA THR A 170 -22.92 19.76 8.77
C THR A 170 -24.41 20.05 8.83
N GLU A 171 -24.88 21.13 8.19
CA GLU A 171 -26.29 21.46 8.11
C GLU A 171 -27.05 20.41 7.29
N ARG A 172 -26.53 20.06 6.11
CA ARG A 172 -27.10 19.01 5.27
C ARG A 172 -27.09 17.65 5.96
N MET A 173 -26.02 17.31 6.65
CA MET A 173 -25.93 16.07 7.43
C MET A 173 -27.00 16.03 8.53
N ALA A 174 -27.17 17.11 9.27
CA ALA A 174 -28.20 17.21 10.32
C ALA A 174 -29.63 17.12 9.79
N GLN A 175 -29.88 17.65 8.58
CA GLN A 175 -31.21 17.57 7.95
C GLN A 175 -31.56 16.12 7.55
N VAL A 176 -30.60 15.33 7.12
CA VAL A 176 -30.83 13.97 6.60
C VAL A 176 -30.73 12.90 7.71
N ALA A 177 -30.03 13.19 8.80
CA ALA A 177 -29.79 12.21 9.87
C ALA A 177 -31.07 11.57 10.44
N PRO A 178 -32.20 12.27 10.62
CA PRO A 178 -33.42 11.66 11.12
C PRO A 178 -34.25 10.89 10.06
N ASP A 179 -33.88 10.99 8.77
CA ASP A 179 -34.65 10.36 7.70
C ASP A 179 -34.59 8.81 7.80
N GLY A 180 -35.67 8.16 7.32
CA GLY A 180 -35.75 6.71 7.25
C GLY A 180 -35.84 6.00 8.61
N HIS A 181 -36.31 6.66 9.66
CA HIS A 181 -36.41 6.10 11.02
C HIS A 181 -35.05 5.70 11.63
N ALA A 182 -33.96 6.37 11.25
CA ALA A 182 -32.62 6.08 11.77
C ALA A 182 -32.53 6.18 13.31
N LEU A 183 -33.43 6.96 13.95
CA LEU A 183 -33.54 7.13 15.41
C LEU A 183 -34.49 6.15 16.08
N ALA A 184 -35.09 5.20 15.36
CA ALA A 184 -36.09 4.28 15.91
C ALA A 184 -35.57 3.34 17.01
N THR A 185 -34.24 3.21 17.18
CA THR A 185 -33.61 2.41 18.23
C THR A 185 -33.34 3.18 19.53
N GLU A 186 -33.67 4.47 19.57
CA GLU A 186 -33.49 5.31 20.76
C GLU A 186 -34.74 5.38 21.67
N ILE A 187 -35.72 4.49 21.44
CA ILE A 187 -36.98 4.39 22.21
C ILE A 187 -36.84 3.33 23.30
#